data_1585f766988dddf1ed9288f0abc2f430
#
_entry.id   1585f766988dddf1ed9288f0abc2f430
#
_cell.length_a   1.000
_cell.length_b   1.000
_cell.length_c   1.000
_cell.angle_alpha   90.00
_cell.angle_beta   90.00
_cell.angle_gamma   90.00
#
_symmetry.space_group_name_H-M   'P 1'
#
loop_
_entity.id
_entity.type
_entity.pdbx_description
1 polymer ?
#
loop_
_entity_poly.entity_id
_entity_poly.type
_entity_poly.pdbx_seq_one_letter_code
_entity_poly.pdbx_strand_id
1 'polypeptide(L)'
;MSIPSQLSSDRVFRSAILLGVVLVLGGSVGSQLLMQVGGSPRHEPLDFSEQLPDALKGVAQFPDGLPPFISSGGLYYPDKAVFDLGLGLGGLVFAFLAIQLFLRTSSQISGAGASIVRHLLNVGQLLAALLVGGSLVMITQYPFNVSFLKHLFYANNIFYGSLAWGGLMTLARGGLDRQLACCRLKLNLWRWILLGVGVVSYLLMTTLAAQKSFNGAALFEWLLTISTEILTLSLLPILVGAPDSAEPPPVLGSTAGNT
;
A
#
# COMPACT_ATOMS: atom_id res chain seq x y z
N MET A 1 -11.73 29.16 0.37
CA MET A 1 -11.00 28.72 1.57
C MET A 1 -9.64 28.20 1.07
N SER A 2 -8.60 28.99 1.22
CA SER A 2 -7.25 28.63 0.75
C SER A 2 -6.64 27.60 1.70
N ILE A 3 -6.30 26.40 1.21
CA ILE A 3 -5.53 25.40 1.91
C ILE A 3 -4.09 25.42 1.31
N PRO A 4 -3.29 26.43 1.53
CA PRO A 4 -2.03 26.51 0.80
C PRO A 4 -0.79 26.06 1.58
N SER A 5 -0.83 26.03 2.92
CA SER A 5 0.42 25.83 3.70
C SER A 5 0.70 24.40 4.18
N GLN A 6 -0.22 23.47 3.97
CA GLN A 6 -0.10 22.08 4.49
C GLN A 6 0.24 21.03 3.42
N LEU A 7 0.23 21.41 2.14
CA LEU A 7 0.59 20.50 1.06
C LEU A 7 2.11 20.45 0.90
N SER A 8 2.67 19.25 0.92
CA SER A 8 4.05 19.03 0.51
C SER A 8 4.21 19.35 -0.98
N SER A 9 5.42 19.72 -1.40
CA SER A 9 5.70 19.87 -2.84
C SER A 9 5.48 18.55 -3.58
N ASP A 10 5.23 18.61 -4.87
CA ASP A 10 5.05 17.40 -5.70
C ASP A 10 6.30 16.53 -5.71
N ARG A 11 7.48 17.13 -5.60
CA ARG A 11 8.75 16.40 -5.45
C ARG A 11 8.76 15.57 -4.17
N VAL A 12 8.37 16.15 -3.02
CA VAL A 12 8.32 15.44 -1.74
C VAL A 12 7.29 14.33 -1.78
N PHE A 13 6.10 14.58 -2.33
CA PHE A 13 5.06 13.57 -2.44
C PHE A 13 5.50 12.42 -3.36
N ARG A 14 6.11 12.71 -4.52
CA ARG A 14 6.69 11.71 -5.42
C ARG A 14 7.76 10.87 -4.72
N SER A 15 8.71 11.53 -4.02
CA SER A 15 9.75 10.83 -3.29
C SER A 15 9.19 9.94 -2.18
N ALA A 16 8.14 10.38 -1.49
CA ALA A 16 7.47 9.59 -0.47
C ALA A 16 6.77 8.36 -1.06
N ILE A 17 6.10 8.46 -2.23
CA ILE A 17 5.53 7.29 -2.92
C ILE A 17 6.61 6.25 -3.22
N LEU A 18 7.71 6.67 -3.86
CA LEU A 18 8.80 5.77 -4.22
C LEU A 18 9.47 5.18 -2.98
N LEU A 19 9.72 6.01 -1.96
CA LEU A 19 10.32 5.57 -0.70
C LEU A 19 9.43 4.55 0.03
N GLY A 20 8.11 4.79 0.11
CA GLY A 20 7.17 3.87 0.75
C GLY A 20 7.21 2.49 0.09
N VAL A 21 7.11 2.45 -1.23
CA VAL A 21 7.18 1.19 -2.01
C VAL A 21 8.54 0.50 -1.83
N VAL A 22 9.65 1.25 -1.90
CA VAL A 22 11.00 0.68 -1.70
C VAL A 22 11.17 0.13 -0.29
N LEU A 23 10.66 0.81 0.73
CA LEU A 23 10.76 0.35 2.12
C LEU A 23 9.95 -0.94 2.33
N VAL A 24 8.69 -0.98 1.90
CA VAL A 24 7.83 -2.14 2.11
C VAL A 24 8.31 -3.34 1.30
N LEU A 25 8.50 -3.20 -0.03
CA LEU A 25 8.99 -4.29 -0.87
C LEU A 25 10.44 -4.64 -0.57
N GLY A 26 11.30 -3.63 -0.37
CA GLY A 26 12.71 -3.83 -0.04
C GLY A 26 12.90 -4.51 1.32
N GLY A 27 12.12 -4.13 2.34
CA GLY A 27 12.10 -4.79 3.63
C GLY A 27 11.62 -6.24 3.53
N SER A 28 10.52 -6.47 2.79
CA SER A 28 9.97 -7.80 2.58
C SER A 28 10.94 -8.71 1.80
N VAL A 29 11.41 -8.27 0.63
CA VAL A 29 12.34 -9.05 -0.21
C VAL A 29 13.71 -9.18 0.43
N GLY A 30 14.24 -8.08 0.99
CA GLY A 30 15.56 -8.06 1.62
C GLY A 30 15.65 -9.01 2.83
N SER A 31 14.62 -9.04 3.68
CA SER A 31 14.55 -9.98 4.79
C SER A 31 14.48 -11.43 4.32
N GLN A 32 13.73 -11.72 3.25
CA GLN A 32 13.66 -13.05 2.66
C GLN A 32 14.99 -13.49 2.06
N LEU A 33 15.69 -12.59 1.34
CA LEU A 33 17.01 -12.90 0.80
C LEU A 33 18.02 -13.18 1.90
N LEU A 34 18.06 -12.37 2.97
CA LEU A 34 18.91 -12.62 4.11
C LEU A 34 18.60 -13.97 4.78
N MET A 35 17.31 -14.29 4.94
CA MET A 35 16.88 -15.56 5.47
C MET A 35 17.39 -16.75 4.64
N GLN A 36 17.40 -16.64 3.30
CA GLN A 36 17.79 -17.72 2.40
C GLN A 36 19.32 -17.88 2.27
N VAL A 37 20.10 -16.78 2.33
CA VAL A 37 21.54 -16.80 1.99
C VAL A 37 22.45 -16.78 3.20
N GLY A 38 22.00 -16.38 4.37
CA GLY A 38 22.89 -16.22 5.51
C GLY A 38 22.18 -15.81 6.81
N GLY A 39 20.85 -15.79 6.77
CA GLY A 39 20.02 -15.53 7.92
C GLY A 39 19.93 -16.72 8.87
N SER A 40 18.97 -16.69 9.76
CA SER A 40 18.72 -17.79 10.69
C SER A 40 18.35 -19.06 9.93
N PRO A 41 19.00 -20.19 10.21
CA PRO A 41 18.68 -21.45 9.56
C PRO A 41 17.24 -21.84 9.90
N ARG A 42 16.44 -22.13 8.88
CA ARG A 42 15.05 -22.59 9.00
C ARG A 42 14.92 -24.01 8.49
N HIS A 43 15.68 -24.90 9.09
CA HIS A 43 15.63 -26.31 8.76
C HIS A 43 14.50 -27.05 9.49
N GLU A 44 13.85 -26.38 10.47
CA GLU A 44 12.76 -26.96 11.21
C GLU A 44 11.44 -26.27 10.90
N PRO A 45 10.34 -27.01 10.79
CA PRO A 45 9.00 -26.43 10.67
C PRO A 45 8.74 -25.51 11.87
N LEU A 46 8.22 -24.32 11.61
CA LEU A 46 7.82 -23.41 12.67
C LEU A 46 6.58 -23.95 13.37
N ASP A 47 6.70 -24.32 14.64
CA ASP A 47 5.59 -24.81 15.44
C ASP A 47 5.01 -23.67 16.30
N PHE A 48 3.76 -23.30 16.03
CA PHE A 48 3.01 -22.28 16.76
C PHE A 48 1.89 -22.89 17.62
N SER A 49 1.88 -24.21 17.79
CA SER A 49 0.80 -24.91 18.45
C SER A 49 0.46 -24.36 19.83
N GLU A 50 1.46 -23.86 20.59
CA GLU A 50 1.25 -23.28 21.92
C GLU A 50 0.52 -21.92 21.89
N GLN A 51 0.57 -21.20 20.76
CA GLN A 51 -0.04 -19.86 20.61
C GLN A 51 -1.41 -19.92 19.95
N LEU A 52 -1.84 -21.07 19.46
CA LEU A 52 -3.08 -21.27 18.75
C LEU A 52 -4.18 -21.82 19.67
N PRO A 53 -5.45 -21.44 19.42
CA PRO A 53 -6.59 -22.16 19.96
C PRO A 53 -6.50 -23.66 19.65
N ASP A 54 -7.01 -24.51 20.54
CA ASP A 54 -6.92 -25.99 20.41
C ASP A 54 -7.40 -26.51 19.05
N ALA A 55 -8.42 -25.86 18.47
CA ALA A 55 -8.94 -26.22 17.13
C ALA A 55 -7.90 -26.03 15.99
N LEU A 56 -6.87 -25.22 16.20
CA LEU A 56 -5.83 -24.92 15.23
C LEU A 56 -4.47 -25.58 15.59
N LYS A 57 -4.37 -26.23 16.74
CA LYS A 57 -3.19 -27.01 17.10
C LYS A 57 -2.96 -28.12 16.08
N GLY A 58 -1.73 -28.26 15.62
CA GLY A 58 -1.36 -29.19 14.54
C GLY A 58 -1.51 -28.64 13.11
N VAL A 59 -2.09 -27.45 12.95
CA VAL A 59 -2.13 -26.71 11.65
C VAL A 59 -0.94 -25.79 11.49
N ALA A 60 -0.23 -25.49 12.59
CA ALA A 60 0.74 -24.41 12.68
C ALA A 60 2.17 -24.76 12.23
N GLN A 61 2.38 -25.90 11.63
CA GLN A 61 3.67 -26.24 11.02
C GLN A 61 3.73 -25.67 9.61
N PHE A 62 4.67 -24.77 9.36
CA PHE A 62 4.96 -24.30 8.01
C PHE A 62 6.00 -25.23 7.40
N PRO A 63 5.64 -26.04 6.40
CA PRO A 63 6.61 -26.91 5.73
C PRO A 63 7.69 -26.08 5.04
N ASP A 64 8.91 -26.60 4.99
CA ASP A 64 9.96 -26.04 4.16
C ASP A 64 9.47 -25.93 2.73
N GLY A 65 9.52 -24.74 2.15
CA GLY A 65 9.08 -24.54 0.78
C GLY A 65 9.12 -23.09 0.34
N LEU A 66 9.26 -22.88 -0.93
CA LEU A 66 9.22 -21.58 -1.58
C LEU A 66 7.90 -21.39 -2.31
N PRO A 67 7.33 -20.19 -2.29
CA PRO A 67 7.75 -19.02 -1.53
C PRO A 67 7.35 -19.10 -0.05
N PRO A 68 8.15 -18.55 0.86
CA PRO A 68 7.74 -18.39 2.26
C PRO A 68 6.80 -17.19 2.40
N PHE A 69 6.00 -17.16 3.48
CA PHE A 69 5.25 -15.96 3.83
C PHE A 69 6.18 -14.75 4.03
N ILE A 70 5.71 -13.57 3.65
CA ILE A 70 6.47 -12.31 3.81
C ILE A 70 6.90 -12.14 5.26
N SER A 71 5.99 -12.39 6.20
CA SER A 71 6.23 -12.27 7.63
C SER A 71 7.26 -13.25 8.19
N SER A 72 7.61 -14.29 7.43
CA SER A 72 8.70 -15.20 7.80
C SER A 72 10.05 -14.50 7.95
N GLY A 73 10.31 -13.43 7.19
CA GLY A 73 11.50 -12.59 7.34
C GLY A 73 11.53 -11.76 8.62
N GLY A 74 10.41 -11.65 9.33
CA GLY A 74 10.30 -10.90 10.58
C GLY A 74 10.50 -11.71 11.88
N LEU A 75 11.03 -12.95 11.80
CA LEU A 75 11.09 -13.84 12.96
C LEU A 75 12.39 -13.77 13.73
N TYR A 76 13.52 -13.82 13.04
CA TYR A 76 14.84 -13.95 13.63
C TYR A 76 15.81 -12.90 13.09
N TYR A 77 16.81 -12.54 13.90
CA TYR A 77 17.90 -11.69 13.45
C TYR A 77 18.90 -12.51 12.60
N PRO A 78 19.52 -11.92 11.57
CA PRO A 78 19.49 -10.48 11.19
C PRO A 78 18.32 -10.07 10.28
N ASP A 79 17.60 -11.03 9.66
CA ASP A 79 16.50 -10.79 8.70
C ASP A 79 15.39 -9.94 9.30
N LYS A 80 15.03 -10.19 10.58
CA LYS A 80 14.05 -9.40 11.33
C LYS A 80 14.35 -7.90 11.34
N ALA A 81 15.62 -7.51 11.46
CA ALA A 81 15.99 -6.09 11.48
C ALA A 81 15.63 -5.40 10.16
N VAL A 82 15.86 -6.06 9.02
CA VAL A 82 15.52 -5.54 7.69
C VAL A 82 14.01 -5.47 7.49
N PHE A 83 13.29 -6.51 7.92
CA PHE A 83 11.83 -6.55 7.91
C PHE A 83 11.24 -5.41 8.75
N ASP A 84 11.66 -5.27 10.01
CA ASP A 84 11.14 -4.28 10.95
C ASP A 84 11.41 -2.84 10.46
N LEU A 85 12.62 -2.57 9.97
CA LEU A 85 12.96 -1.26 9.41
C LEU A 85 12.14 -0.96 8.16
N GLY A 86 12.04 -1.93 7.24
CA GLY A 86 11.30 -1.76 6.00
C GLY A 86 9.81 -1.50 6.23
N LEU A 87 9.14 -2.37 6.98
CA LEU A 87 7.70 -2.24 7.22
C LEU A 87 7.38 -1.10 8.20
N GLY A 88 8.17 -0.94 9.25
CA GLY A 88 7.95 0.12 10.24
C GLY A 88 8.09 1.52 9.65
N LEU A 89 9.20 1.81 8.96
CA LEU A 89 9.39 3.08 8.28
C LEU A 89 8.44 3.22 7.08
N GLY A 90 8.19 2.13 6.33
CA GLY A 90 7.22 2.10 5.25
C GLY A 90 5.82 2.48 5.73
N GLY A 91 5.39 1.98 6.88
CA GLY A 91 4.11 2.33 7.52
C GLY A 91 4.00 3.81 7.87
N LEU A 92 5.07 4.42 8.42
CA LEU A 92 5.10 5.86 8.69
C LEU A 92 5.02 6.70 7.41
N VAL A 93 5.77 6.31 6.37
CA VAL A 93 5.72 6.97 5.06
C VAL A 93 4.33 6.81 4.44
N PHE A 94 3.71 5.63 4.55
CA PHE A 94 2.35 5.41 4.04
C PHE A 94 1.30 6.27 4.78
N ALA A 95 1.41 6.43 6.10
CA ALA A 95 0.55 7.34 6.86
C ALA A 95 0.73 8.81 6.41
N PHE A 96 1.96 9.25 6.15
CA PHE A 96 2.23 10.56 5.56
C PHE A 96 1.57 10.70 4.18
N LEU A 97 1.73 9.72 3.31
CA LEU A 97 1.10 9.69 1.99
C LEU A 97 -0.42 9.76 2.07
N ALA A 98 -1.03 9.05 3.03
CA ALA A 98 -2.46 9.07 3.27
C ALA A 98 -2.99 10.48 3.52
N ILE A 99 -2.32 11.22 4.41
CA ILE A 99 -2.68 12.61 4.76
C ILE A 99 -2.50 13.51 3.54
N GLN A 100 -1.36 13.43 2.86
CA GLN A 100 -1.07 14.26 1.67
C GLN A 100 -2.04 13.99 0.52
N LEU A 101 -2.38 12.73 0.27
CA LEU A 101 -3.35 12.35 -0.75
C LEU A 101 -4.75 12.85 -0.40
N PHE A 102 -5.16 12.71 0.87
CA PHE A 102 -6.44 13.23 1.35
C PHE A 102 -6.57 14.73 1.12
N LEU A 103 -5.57 15.52 1.53
CA LEU A 103 -5.57 16.98 1.37
C LEU A 103 -5.63 17.40 -0.10
N ARG A 104 -4.81 16.77 -0.96
CA ARG A 104 -4.79 17.02 -2.41
C ARG A 104 -6.12 16.68 -3.06
N THR A 105 -6.67 15.51 -2.73
CA THR A 105 -7.96 15.06 -3.27
C THR A 105 -9.09 15.97 -2.77
N SER A 106 -9.11 16.37 -1.48
CA SER A 106 -10.10 17.29 -0.94
C SER A 106 -10.11 18.64 -1.68
N SER A 107 -8.93 19.23 -1.91
CA SER A 107 -8.80 20.49 -2.66
C SER A 107 -9.35 20.36 -4.08
N GLN A 108 -8.98 19.29 -4.79
CA GLN A 108 -9.42 19.04 -6.17
C GLN A 108 -10.93 18.75 -6.28
N ILE A 109 -11.49 17.97 -5.36
CA ILE A 109 -12.92 17.66 -5.29
C ILE A 109 -13.72 18.95 -5.04
N SER A 110 -13.29 19.80 -4.08
CA SER A 110 -13.94 21.05 -3.77
C SER A 110 -13.89 22.03 -4.94
N GLY A 111 -12.73 22.14 -5.60
CA GLY A 111 -12.57 22.98 -6.80
C GLY A 111 -13.43 22.53 -8.00
N ALA A 112 -13.71 21.24 -8.10
CA ALA A 112 -14.56 20.66 -9.13
C ALA A 112 -16.06 20.68 -8.80
N GLY A 113 -16.49 21.22 -7.66
CA GLY A 113 -17.90 21.22 -7.23
C GLY A 113 -18.49 19.81 -7.05
N ALA A 114 -17.67 18.84 -6.65
CA ALA A 114 -18.08 17.45 -6.58
C ALA A 114 -19.07 17.17 -5.43
N SER A 115 -19.81 16.06 -5.55
CA SER A 115 -20.82 15.65 -4.58
C SER A 115 -20.24 15.33 -3.20
N ILE A 116 -21.05 15.44 -2.14
CA ILE A 116 -20.70 15.06 -0.76
C ILE A 116 -20.22 13.61 -0.67
N VAL A 117 -20.74 12.72 -1.50
CA VAL A 117 -20.32 11.31 -1.55
C VAL A 117 -18.82 11.18 -1.82
N ARG A 118 -18.26 11.99 -2.74
CA ARG A 118 -16.82 11.96 -3.03
C ARG A 118 -15.98 12.45 -1.86
N HIS A 119 -16.47 13.41 -1.08
CA HIS A 119 -15.82 13.83 0.15
C HIS A 119 -15.83 12.72 1.21
N LEU A 120 -16.95 12.01 1.38
CA LEU A 120 -17.03 10.86 2.29
C LEU A 120 -16.11 9.72 1.87
N LEU A 121 -16.06 9.40 0.56
CA LEU A 121 -15.11 8.42 0.03
C LEU A 121 -13.65 8.84 0.28
N ASN A 122 -13.35 10.12 0.18
CA ASN A 122 -12.01 10.65 0.45
C ASN A 122 -11.64 10.56 1.95
N VAL A 123 -12.59 10.77 2.85
CA VAL A 123 -12.39 10.53 4.29
C VAL A 123 -12.18 9.04 4.55
N GLY A 124 -13.01 8.19 3.96
CA GLY A 124 -12.90 6.73 4.09
C GLY A 124 -11.54 6.21 3.62
N GLN A 125 -11.01 6.72 2.50
CA GLN A 125 -9.68 6.33 2.01
C GLN A 125 -8.56 6.78 2.95
N LEU A 126 -8.67 7.94 3.59
CA LEU A 126 -7.72 8.39 4.62
C LEU A 126 -7.70 7.42 5.80
N LEU A 127 -8.87 7.08 6.33
CA LEU A 127 -8.97 6.17 7.49
C LEU A 127 -8.42 4.78 7.17
N ALA A 128 -8.76 4.23 5.99
CA ALA A 128 -8.23 2.95 5.54
C ALA A 128 -6.70 2.97 5.38
N ALA A 129 -6.15 4.04 4.80
CA ALA A 129 -4.71 4.19 4.66
C ALA A 129 -3.97 4.36 5.99
N LEU A 130 -4.54 5.10 6.95
CA LEU A 130 -3.97 5.22 8.30
C LEU A 130 -4.01 3.90 9.06
N LEU A 131 -5.07 3.09 8.85
CA LEU A 131 -5.15 1.74 9.39
C LEU A 131 -4.02 0.86 8.83
N VAL A 132 -3.75 0.92 7.51
CA VAL A 132 -2.64 0.21 6.88
C VAL A 132 -1.31 0.66 7.46
N GLY A 133 -1.03 1.97 7.45
CA GLY A 133 0.23 2.50 7.96
C GLY A 133 0.49 2.14 9.42
N GLY A 134 -0.53 2.28 10.28
CA GLY A 134 -0.45 1.87 11.68
C GLY A 134 -0.23 0.36 11.84
N SER A 135 -0.91 -0.46 11.03
CA SER A 135 -0.77 -1.91 11.09
C SER A 135 0.60 -2.39 10.59
N LEU A 136 1.18 -1.72 9.59
CA LEU A 136 2.56 -1.98 9.15
C LEU A 136 3.59 -1.71 10.27
N VAL A 137 3.39 -0.65 11.06
CA VAL A 137 4.24 -0.38 12.23
C VAL A 137 4.00 -1.44 13.32
N MET A 138 2.76 -1.77 13.60
CA MET A 138 2.42 -2.68 14.70
C MET A 138 2.80 -4.14 14.42
N ILE A 139 2.75 -4.60 13.17
CA ILE A 139 3.08 -5.98 12.82
C ILE A 139 4.55 -6.33 13.16
N THR A 140 5.46 -5.34 13.10
CA THR A 140 6.87 -5.51 13.48
C THR A 140 7.06 -5.77 14.98
N GLN A 141 6.10 -5.33 15.81
CA GLN A 141 6.13 -5.51 17.26
C GLN A 141 5.55 -6.87 17.69
N TYR A 142 4.85 -7.55 16.80
CA TYR A 142 4.18 -8.81 17.05
C TYR A 142 4.58 -9.87 16.02
N PRO A 143 5.84 -10.37 16.05
CA PRO A 143 6.23 -11.49 15.21
C PRO A 143 5.29 -12.68 15.44
N PHE A 144 5.02 -13.45 14.40
CA PHE A 144 4.01 -14.50 14.51
C PHE A 144 4.43 -15.69 15.42
N ASN A 145 5.74 -15.90 15.63
CA ASN A 145 6.26 -16.86 16.60
C ASN A 145 6.11 -16.40 18.07
N VAL A 146 5.89 -15.11 18.31
CA VAL A 146 5.71 -14.55 19.67
C VAL A 146 4.24 -14.31 19.98
N SER A 147 3.45 -13.86 19.00
CA SER A 147 2.04 -13.54 19.18
C SER A 147 1.26 -13.71 17.88
N PHE A 148 0.98 -14.94 17.50
CA PHE A 148 0.32 -15.30 16.25
C PHE A 148 -0.99 -14.55 16.01
N LEU A 149 -1.89 -14.52 17.00
CA LEU A 149 -3.20 -13.87 16.82
C LEU A 149 -3.10 -12.36 16.61
N LYS A 150 -2.20 -11.69 17.33
CA LYS A 150 -1.96 -10.24 17.11
C LYS A 150 -1.31 -10.00 15.77
N HIS A 151 -0.35 -10.84 15.38
CA HIS A 151 0.27 -10.78 14.07
C HIS A 151 -0.80 -10.91 12.97
N LEU A 152 -1.63 -11.94 13.04
CA LEU A 152 -2.70 -12.18 12.08
C LEU A 152 -3.71 -11.02 12.03
N PHE A 153 -4.04 -10.41 13.18
CA PHE A 153 -4.90 -9.23 13.24
C PHE A 153 -4.31 -8.06 12.45
N TYR A 154 -3.03 -7.72 12.65
CA TYR A 154 -2.39 -6.62 11.94
C TYR A 154 -2.16 -6.96 10.46
N ALA A 155 -1.77 -8.19 10.12
CA ALA A 155 -1.65 -8.64 8.74
C ALA A 155 -2.98 -8.50 7.97
N ASN A 156 -4.09 -8.95 8.56
CA ASN A 156 -5.41 -8.78 7.96
C ASN A 156 -5.79 -7.30 7.78
N ASN A 157 -5.49 -6.44 8.76
CA ASN A 157 -5.74 -5.00 8.64
C ASN A 157 -4.92 -4.37 7.51
N ILE A 158 -3.68 -4.83 7.27
CA ILE A 158 -2.87 -4.39 6.13
C ILE A 158 -3.58 -4.78 4.83
N PHE A 159 -4.00 -6.03 4.69
CA PHE A 159 -4.62 -6.53 3.45
C PHE A 159 -5.99 -5.91 3.18
N TYR A 160 -6.93 -5.98 4.13
CA TYR A 160 -8.25 -5.37 3.99
C TYR A 160 -8.16 -3.85 3.84
N GLY A 161 -7.31 -3.22 4.66
CA GLY A 161 -7.09 -1.78 4.61
C GLY A 161 -6.55 -1.31 3.27
N SER A 162 -5.59 -2.04 2.68
CA SER A 162 -5.02 -1.71 1.36
C SER A 162 -6.04 -1.85 0.24
N LEU A 163 -6.85 -2.90 0.24
CA LEU A 163 -7.92 -3.09 -0.74
C LEU A 163 -9.01 -2.03 -0.57
N ALA A 164 -9.43 -1.74 0.67
CA ALA A 164 -10.40 -0.69 0.96
C ALA A 164 -9.87 0.68 0.57
N TRP A 165 -8.63 1.02 0.94
CA TRP A 165 -7.97 2.25 0.55
C TRP A 165 -7.96 2.43 -0.98
N GLY A 166 -7.49 1.43 -1.71
CA GLY A 166 -7.40 1.47 -3.16
C GLY A 166 -8.75 1.65 -3.84
N GLY A 167 -9.80 0.95 -3.38
CA GLY A 167 -11.16 1.08 -3.87
C GLY A 167 -11.74 2.46 -3.61
N LEU A 168 -11.68 2.92 -2.36
CA LEU A 168 -12.19 4.23 -1.94
C LEU A 168 -11.46 5.38 -2.64
N MET A 169 -10.13 5.30 -2.75
CA MET A 169 -9.30 6.25 -3.48
C MET A 169 -9.69 6.30 -4.97
N THR A 170 -9.84 5.15 -5.61
CA THR A 170 -10.22 5.09 -7.03
C THR A 170 -11.61 5.69 -7.26
N LEU A 171 -12.57 5.44 -6.39
CA LEU A 171 -13.92 6.03 -6.46
C LEU A 171 -13.89 7.54 -6.18
N ALA A 172 -13.21 7.98 -5.13
CA ALA A 172 -13.10 9.40 -4.77
C ALA A 172 -12.49 10.22 -5.92
N ARG A 173 -11.44 9.67 -6.58
CA ARG A 173 -10.69 10.33 -7.64
C ARG A 173 -11.20 10.06 -9.05
N GLY A 174 -12.11 9.12 -9.24
CA GLY A 174 -12.48 8.60 -10.56
C GLY A 174 -12.81 9.65 -11.63
N GLY A 175 -13.45 10.78 -11.25
CA GLY A 175 -13.69 11.89 -12.17
C GLY A 175 -12.47 12.77 -12.43
N LEU A 176 -11.59 12.92 -11.41
CA LEU A 176 -10.37 13.74 -11.50
C LEU A 176 -9.33 13.07 -12.41
N ASP A 177 -9.21 11.76 -12.30
CA ASP A 177 -8.17 10.97 -12.97
C ASP A 177 -8.66 10.37 -14.31
N ARG A 178 -9.83 10.81 -14.81
CA ARG A 178 -10.49 10.20 -15.99
C ARG A 178 -9.65 10.27 -17.27
N GLN A 179 -8.85 11.33 -17.42
CA GLN A 179 -8.01 11.56 -18.60
C GLN A 179 -6.60 10.98 -18.45
N LEU A 180 -6.23 10.58 -17.24
CA LEU A 180 -4.91 10.01 -16.98
C LEU A 180 -4.82 8.58 -17.51
N ALA A 181 -3.65 8.24 -18.05
CA ALA A 181 -3.35 6.90 -18.55
C ALA A 181 -2.04 6.37 -17.96
N CYS A 182 -1.96 5.07 -17.81
CA CYS A 182 -0.76 4.33 -17.45
C CYS A 182 -0.66 3.10 -18.36
N CYS A 183 0.50 2.85 -18.96
CA CYS A 183 0.74 1.68 -19.81
C CYS A 183 -0.33 1.51 -20.93
N ARG A 184 -0.76 2.60 -21.58
CA ARG A 184 -1.81 2.63 -22.62
C ARG A 184 -3.24 2.35 -22.12
N LEU A 185 -3.44 2.11 -20.83
CA LEU A 185 -4.76 1.92 -20.21
C LEU A 185 -5.17 3.19 -19.44
N LYS A 186 -6.48 3.44 -19.36
CA LYS A 186 -7.01 4.49 -18.48
C LYS A 186 -6.61 4.15 -17.04
N LEU A 187 -6.10 5.15 -16.30
CA LEU A 187 -5.57 4.95 -14.95
C LEU A 187 -6.58 4.28 -14.00
N ASN A 188 -7.85 4.69 -14.08
CA ASN A 188 -8.91 4.08 -13.25
C ASN A 188 -9.15 2.60 -13.59
N LEU A 189 -9.11 2.23 -14.88
CA LEU A 189 -9.24 0.82 -15.29
C LEU A 189 -8.06 0.01 -14.77
N TRP A 190 -6.84 0.55 -14.87
CA TRP A 190 -5.64 -0.08 -14.31
C TRP A 190 -5.76 -0.34 -12.80
N ARG A 191 -6.24 0.65 -12.03
CA ARG A 191 -6.50 0.50 -10.59
C ARG A 191 -7.53 -0.59 -10.29
N TRP A 192 -8.62 -0.65 -11.06
CA TRP A 192 -9.63 -1.70 -10.87
C TRP A 192 -9.09 -3.10 -11.18
N ILE A 193 -8.23 -3.25 -12.18
CA ILE A 193 -7.55 -4.52 -12.48
C ILE A 193 -6.68 -4.93 -11.29
N LEU A 194 -5.84 -4.02 -10.77
CA LEU A 194 -4.98 -4.30 -9.62
C LEU A 194 -5.78 -4.67 -8.36
N LEU A 195 -6.89 -3.96 -8.12
CA LEU A 195 -7.80 -4.28 -7.02
C LEU A 195 -8.43 -5.67 -7.21
N GLY A 196 -8.86 -6.01 -8.42
CA GLY A 196 -9.38 -7.34 -8.74
C GLY A 196 -8.35 -8.42 -8.48
N VAL A 197 -7.11 -8.22 -8.93
CA VAL A 197 -5.98 -9.12 -8.62
C VAL A 197 -5.79 -9.25 -7.11
N GLY A 198 -5.78 -8.13 -6.37
CA GLY A 198 -5.63 -8.13 -4.92
C GLY A 198 -6.75 -8.88 -4.20
N VAL A 199 -8.02 -8.66 -4.57
CA VAL A 199 -9.17 -9.36 -3.97
C VAL A 199 -9.10 -10.86 -4.23
N VAL A 200 -8.83 -11.28 -5.48
CA VAL A 200 -8.68 -12.70 -5.84
C VAL A 200 -7.52 -13.32 -5.08
N SER A 201 -6.39 -12.63 -4.99
CA SER A 201 -5.22 -13.09 -4.24
C SER A 201 -5.54 -13.28 -2.77
N TYR A 202 -6.26 -12.34 -2.14
CA TYR A 202 -6.67 -12.45 -0.74
C TYR A 202 -7.58 -13.68 -0.52
N LEU A 203 -8.56 -13.90 -1.37
CA LEU A 203 -9.47 -15.04 -1.28
C LEU A 203 -8.73 -16.37 -1.46
N LEU A 204 -7.83 -16.45 -2.43
CA LEU A 204 -7.01 -17.66 -2.67
C LEU A 204 -6.03 -17.90 -1.53
N MET A 205 -5.36 -16.86 -1.02
CA MET A 205 -4.47 -16.94 0.13
C MET A 205 -5.19 -17.57 1.33
N THR A 206 -6.34 -17.01 1.70
CA THR A 206 -7.11 -17.49 2.87
C THR A 206 -7.65 -18.90 2.67
N THR A 207 -8.12 -19.23 1.47
CA THR A 207 -8.64 -20.57 1.14
C THR A 207 -7.52 -21.61 1.20
N LEU A 208 -6.37 -21.32 0.59
CA LEU A 208 -5.22 -22.23 0.57
C LEU A 208 -4.62 -22.41 1.96
N ALA A 209 -4.56 -21.34 2.77
CA ALA A 209 -4.14 -21.43 4.16
C ALA A 209 -5.07 -22.33 4.98
N ALA A 210 -6.40 -22.23 4.80
CA ALA A 210 -7.37 -23.10 5.44
C ALA A 210 -7.23 -24.57 5.00
N GLN A 211 -6.79 -24.81 3.76
CA GLN A 211 -6.47 -26.14 3.23
C GLN A 211 -5.05 -26.64 3.59
N LYS A 212 -4.31 -25.89 4.41
CA LYS A 212 -2.91 -26.20 4.80
C LYS A 212 -1.93 -26.19 3.62
N SER A 213 -2.28 -25.57 2.49
CA SER A 213 -1.39 -25.32 1.35
C SER A 213 -0.63 -24.02 1.55
N PHE A 214 0.31 -24.00 2.51
CA PHE A 214 0.96 -22.76 2.95
C PHE A 214 1.82 -22.11 1.88
N ASN A 215 2.54 -22.89 1.06
CA ASN A 215 3.33 -22.32 -0.04
C ASN A 215 2.43 -21.65 -1.11
N GLY A 216 1.28 -22.26 -1.41
CA GLY A 216 0.28 -21.65 -2.27
C GLY A 216 -0.30 -20.36 -1.66
N ALA A 217 -0.61 -20.39 -0.36
CA ALA A 217 -1.09 -19.20 0.35
C ALA A 217 -0.05 -18.08 0.34
N ALA A 218 1.22 -18.39 0.59
CA ALA A 218 2.31 -17.42 0.55
C ALA A 218 2.50 -16.79 -0.85
N LEU A 219 2.36 -17.56 -1.92
CA LEU A 219 2.40 -17.02 -3.29
C LEU A 219 1.35 -15.92 -3.49
N PHE A 220 0.12 -16.15 -3.00
CA PHE A 220 -0.96 -15.16 -3.12
C PHE A 220 -0.81 -13.99 -2.13
N GLU A 221 -0.13 -14.18 -0.98
CA GLU A 221 0.29 -13.07 -0.12
C GLU A 221 1.25 -12.13 -0.86
N TRP A 222 2.25 -12.67 -1.53
CA TRP A 222 3.17 -11.88 -2.37
C TRP A 222 2.45 -11.17 -3.51
N LEU A 223 1.55 -11.85 -4.22
CA LEU A 223 0.81 -11.26 -5.33
C LEU A 223 -0.12 -10.13 -4.86
N LEU A 224 -0.78 -10.29 -3.70
CA LEU A 224 -1.58 -9.26 -3.06
C LEU A 224 -0.72 -8.04 -2.71
N THR A 225 0.42 -8.25 -2.05
CA THR A 225 1.33 -7.17 -1.66
C THR A 225 1.87 -6.43 -2.88
N ILE A 226 2.35 -7.14 -3.91
CA ILE A 226 2.85 -6.51 -5.14
C ILE A 226 1.75 -5.71 -5.83
N SER A 227 0.52 -6.23 -5.90
CA SER A 227 -0.59 -5.53 -6.56
C SER A 227 -0.95 -4.23 -5.82
N THR A 228 -0.91 -4.21 -4.49
CA THR A 228 -1.18 -3.01 -3.68
C THR A 228 -0.04 -2.00 -3.74
N GLU A 229 1.21 -2.44 -3.87
CA GLU A 229 2.35 -1.53 -4.08
C GLU A 229 2.34 -0.91 -5.48
N ILE A 230 1.97 -1.67 -6.53
CA ILE A 230 1.77 -1.12 -7.87
C ILE A 230 0.58 -0.13 -7.87
N LEU A 231 -0.47 -0.41 -7.08
CA LEU A 231 -1.59 0.51 -6.89
C LEU A 231 -1.11 1.83 -6.25
N THR A 232 -0.17 1.76 -5.28
CA THR A 232 0.47 2.93 -4.67
C THR A 232 1.27 3.72 -5.71
N LEU A 233 2.03 3.06 -6.59
CA LEU A 233 2.72 3.70 -7.71
C LEU A 233 1.76 4.37 -8.71
N SER A 234 0.50 3.94 -8.79
CA SER A 234 -0.52 4.58 -9.63
C SER A 234 -0.87 6.02 -9.20
N LEU A 235 -0.31 6.51 -8.09
CA LEU A 235 -0.40 7.90 -7.68
C LEU A 235 0.58 8.81 -8.43
N LEU A 236 1.65 8.29 -9.02
CA LEU A 236 2.66 9.08 -9.72
C LEU A 236 2.10 9.90 -10.92
N PRO A 237 1.22 9.36 -11.77
CA PRO A 237 0.62 10.12 -12.87
C PRO A 237 -0.21 11.32 -12.43
N ILE A 238 -0.72 11.32 -11.19
CA ILE A 238 -1.51 12.44 -10.65
C ILE A 238 -0.68 13.73 -10.58
N LEU A 239 0.64 13.61 -10.42
CA LEU A 239 1.57 14.72 -10.29
C LEU A 239 2.02 15.30 -11.64
N VAL A 240 1.89 14.53 -12.71
CA VAL A 240 2.31 14.94 -14.06
C VAL A 240 1.18 15.67 -14.79
N GLY A 241 -0.06 15.47 -14.36
CA GLY A 241 -1.26 16.01 -15.02
C GLY A 241 -1.69 17.42 -14.57
N ALA A 242 -0.97 18.07 -13.64
CA ALA A 242 -1.18 19.50 -13.41
C ALA A 242 -0.52 20.24 -14.58
N PRO A 243 -1.27 20.88 -15.49
CA PRO A 243 -0.63 21.74 -16.49
C PRO A 243 0.15 22.79 -15.71
N ASP A 244 1.46 22.88 -15.98
CA ASP A 244 2.21 24.09 -15.62
C ASP A 244 1.32 25.25 -16.04
N SER A 245 0.98 26.09 -15.06
CA SER A 245 0.09 27.23 -15.23
C SER A 245 0.32 27.84 -16.60
N ALA A 246 -0.68 27.73 -17.48
CA ALA A 246 -0.60 28.28 -18.81
C ALA A 246 0.00 29.66 -18.70
N GLU A 247 1.12 29.88 -19.36
CA GLU A 247 1.73 31.18 -19.52
C GLU A 247 0.61 32.12 -19.94
N PRO A 248 0.36 33.21 -19.20
CA PRO A 248 -0.74 34.09 -19.54
C PRO A 248 -0.58 34.45 -21.02
N PRO A 249 -1.66 34.44 -21.84
CA PRO A 249 -1.56 34.71 -23.25
C PRO A 249 -0.84 36.05 -23.41
N PRO A 250 0.11 36.16 -24.36
CA PRO A 250 0.85 37.39 -24.58
C PRO A 250 -0.17 38.51 -24.74
N VAL A 251 -0.07 39.50 -23.87
CA VAL A 251 -0.89 40.73 -23.97
C VAL A 251 -0.58 41.33 -25.33
N LEU A 252 -1.46 41.08 -26.29
CA LEU A 252 -1.39 41.74 -27.59
C LEU A 252 -1.40 43.24 -27.31
N GLY A 253 -0.23 43.84 -27.53
CA GLY A 253 0.00 45.23 -27.28
C GLY A 253 -1.07 46.07 -27.99
N SER A 254 -1.79 46.86 -27.21
CA SER A 254 -2.60 47.95 -27.67
C SER A 254 -1.71 48.87 -28.54
N THR A 255 -1.76 48.70 -29.83
CA THR A 255 -1.26 49.70 -30.75
C THR A 255 -2.14 50.92 -30.59
N ALA A 256 -1.73 51.85 -29.73
CA ALA A 256 -2.25 53.22 -29.71
C ALA A 256 -1.88 53.85 -31.05
N GLY A 257 -2.86 53.97 -31.95
CA GLY A 257 -2.75 54.79 -33.15
C GLY A 257 -2.59 56.24 -32.73
N ASN A 258 -1.44 56.80 -33.03
CA ASN A 258 -1.28 58.24 -33.15
C ASN A 258 -1.78 58.66 -34.50
N THR A 259 -2.80 59.49 -34.55
CA THR A 259 -3.02 60.57 -35.57
C THR A 259 -3.70 61.75 -34.92
#